data_b1461a2968f15c5bbc2dfcbd567e2b58
#
_entry.id   b1461a2968f15c5bbc2dfcbd567e2b58
#
_cell.length_a   1.000
_cell.length_b   1.000
_cell.length_c   1.000
_cell.angle_alpha   90.00
_cell.angle_beta   90.00
_cell.angle_gamma   90.00
#
_symmetry.space_group_name_H-M   'P 1'
#
loop_
_entity.id
_entity.type
_entity.pdbx_description
1 polymer ?
#
loop_
_entity_poly.entity_id
_entity_poly.type
_entity_poly.pdbx_seq_one_letter_code
_entity_poly.pdbx_strand_id
1 'polypeptide(L)'
;YLAENGIYLQSAKDEGDTMHVAYAQRDHQSYVRGAGRVSNILDDLSPDRIKTFKLSSMNADTIMHTIEIPRNQFVSSMEDKDFESVRYSSEVYKSSEKFDELDFIPRANFPEHTYAFTPALRSHVGGPDGFYFGEAYLRGNSMLMLNRDLSLTTSIGLSLVDNFDELKLPSDSILPHVRTDIVDYLKGGRGFTIGRMQLDYIKNPLQNIYTKLSAGLFEEMFGGIG
;
A
#
# COMPACT_ATOMS: atom_id res chain seq x y z
N TYR A 1 -1.33 -20.19 -0.60
CA TYR A 1 -2.74 -19.79 -0.34
C TYR A 1 -2.84 -18.30 0.02
N LEU A 2 -2.21 -17.81 1.11
CA LEU A 2 -2.30 -16.39 1.48
C LEU A 2 -1.72 -15.47 0.41
N ALA A 3 -0.53 -15.78 -0.12
CA ALA A 3 0.15 -14.97 -1.13
C ALA A 3 -0.64 -14.87 -2.46
N GLU A 4 -1.32 -15.92 -2.87
CA GLU A 4 -2.22 -15.94 -4.05
C GLU A 4 -3.40 -14.97 -3.90
N ASN A 5 -3.77 -14.65 -2.65
CA ASN A 5 -4.81 -13.69 -2.31
C ASN A 5 -4.28 -12.29 -1.98
N GLY A 6 -3.02 -11.97 -2.31
CA GLY A 6 -2.40 -10.68 -2.03
C GLY A 6 -2.19 -10.41 -0.54
N ILE A 7 -2.08 -11.48 0.26
CA ILE A 7 -1.85 -11.45 1.70
C ILE A 7 -0.53 -12.17 1.99
N TYR A 8 0.38 -11.51 2.68
CA TYR A 8 1.71 -12.02 2.97
C TYR A 8 1.83 -12.33 4.44
N LEU A 9 1.98 -13.63 4.77
CA LEU A 9 2.22 -14.08 6.13
C LEU A 9 3.53 -13.48 6.64
N GLN A 10 3.48 -12.81 7.76
CA GLN A 10 4.65 -12.22 8.42
C GLN A 10 5.07 -13.04 9.63
N SER A 11 4.11 -13.63 10.32
CA SER A 11 4.38 -14.47 11.47
C SER A 11 3.16 -15.28 11.86
N ALA A 12 3.35 -16.39 12.57
CA ALA A 12 2.28 -17.20 13.13
C ALA A 12 2.70 -17.76 14.49
N LYS A 13 1.72 -17.94 15.39
CA LYS A 13 1.87 -18.57 16.68
C LYS A 13 0.64 -19.40 17.01
N ASP A 14 0.89 -20.60 17.51
CA ASP A 14 -0.14 -21.52 18.00
C ASP A 14 -0.20 -21.42 19.54
N GLU A 15 -1.27 -20.86 20.06
CA GLU A 15 -1.49 -20.63 21.49
C GLU A 15 -2.56 -21.58 22.05
N GLY A 16 -2.57 -22.83 21.58
CA GLY A 16 -3.49 -23.86 22.07
C GLY A 16 -4.86 -23.82 21.40
N ASP A 17 -5.75 -22.97 21.80
CA ASP A 17 -7.06 -22.77 21.18
C ASP A 17 -7.14 -21.53 20.30
N THR A 18 -6.07 -20.72 20.27
CA THR A 18 -5.96 -19.48 19.51
C THR A 18 -4.85 -19.60 18.47
N MET A 19 -5.17 -19.28 17.22
CA MET A 19 -4.19 -19.14 16.14
C MET A 19 -3.91 -17.66 15.91
N HIS A 20 -2.71 -17.24 16.30
CA HIS A 20 -2.26 -15.87 16.06
C HIS A 20 -1.51 -15.79 14.73
N VAL A 21 -1.95 -14.90 13.83
CA VAL A 21 -1.35 -14.66 12.52
C VAL A 21 -1.10 -13.18 12.31
N ALA A 22 0.15 -12.82 12.08
CA ALA A 22 0.53 -11.51 11.63
C ALA A 22 0.70 -11.53 10.09
N TYR A 23 0.08 -10.58 9.41
CA TYR A 23 0.09 -10.51 7.95
C TYR A 23 0.20 -9.08 7.43
N ALA A 24 0.81 -8.93 6.26
CA ALA A 24 0.76 -7.72 5.47
C ALA A 24 -0.18 -7.92 4.27
N GLN A 25 -0.92 -6.89 3.89
CA GLN A 25 -1.78 -6.90 2.70
C GLN A 25 -1.32 -5.86 1.70
N ARG A 26 -1.32 -6.23 0.41
CA ARG A 26 -0.95 -5.33 -0.68
C ARG A 26 -2.16 -4.94 -1.52
N ASP A 27 -3.00 -5.92 -1.86
CA ASP A 27 -4.03 -5.76 -2.88
C ASP A 27 -5.38 -5.31 -2.30
N HIS A 28 -5.49 -5.23 -0.97
CA HIS A 28 -6.72 -4.85 -0.28
C HIS A 28 -6.53 -3.55 0.50
N GLN A 29 -7.33 -2.54 0.18
CA GLN A 29 -7.38 -1.30 0.95
C GLN A 29 -8.15 -1.45 2.27
N SER A 30 -9.07 -2.41 2.34
CA SER A 30 -9.89 -2.67 3.52
C SER A 30 -9.24 -3.73 4.42
N TYR A 31 -8.88 -3.35 5.63
CA TYR A 31 -8.35 -4.27 6.65
C TYR A 31 -9.37 -5.34 7.06
N VAL A 32 -10.65 -4.99 7.09
CA VAL A 32 -11.74 -5.94 7.40
C VAL A 32 -11.84 -7.03 6.33
N ARG A 33 -11.73 -6.67 5.05
CA ARG A 33 -11.70 -7.66 3.96
C ARG A 33 -10.47 -8.55 4.03
N GLY A 34 -9.31 -7.98 4.35
CA GLY A 34 -8.09 -8.73 4.58
C GLY A 34 -8.26 -9.75 5.70
N ALA A 35 -8.75 -9.32 6.87
CA ALA A 35 -9.01 -10.19 8.02
C ALA A 35 -10.00 -11.31 7.68
N GLY A 36 -11.11 -11.03 7.00
CA GLY A 36 -12.09 -12.02 6.59
C GLY A 36 -11.50 -13.10 5.66
N ARG A 37 -10.64 -12.71 4.72
CA ARG A 37 -9.95 -13.66 3.84
C ARG A 37 -8.94 -14.52 4.58
N VAL A 38 -8.17 -13.93 5.51
CA VAL A 38 -7.26 -14.69 6.38
C VAL A 38 -8.04 -15.68 7.22
N SER A 39 -9.16 -15.26 7.85
CA SER A 39 -10.02 -16.14 8.64
C SER A 39 -10.54 -17.31 7.84
N ASN A 40 -10.99 -17.10 6.61
CA ASN A 40 -11.49 -18.17 5.74
C ASN A 40 -10.39 -19.19 5.41
N ILE A 41 -9.18 -18.73 5.09
CA ILE A 41 -8.03 -19.62 4.82
C ILE A 41 -7.61 -20.37 6.09
N LEU A 42 -7.64 -19.69 7.24
CA LEU A 42 -7.31 -20.33 8.52
C LEU A 42 -8.36 -21.36 8.93
N ASP A 43 -9.62 -21.13 8.63
CA ASP A 43 -10.68 -22.10 8.92
C ASP A 43 -10.45 -23.41 8.18
N ASP A 44 -10.07 -23.34 6.90
CA ASP A 44 -9.76 -24.50 6.08
C ASP A 44 -8.49 -25.26 6.53
N LEU A 45 -7.52 -24.57 7.11
CA LEU A 45 -6.19 -25.11 7.40
C LEU A 45 -5.96 -25.42 8.88
N SER A 46 -6.71 -24.79 9.78
CA SER A 46 -6.50 -24.95 11.22
C SER A 46 -7.18 -26.20 11.79
N PRO A 47 -6.55 -26.89 12.73
CA PRO A 47 -7.19 -28.02 13.42
C PRO A 47 -8.40 -27.57 14.23
N ASP A 48 -9.32 -28.52 14.51
CA ASP A 48 -10.59 -28.25 15.20
C ASP A 48 -10.45 -27.69 16.63
N ARG A 49 -9.29 -27.85 17.24
CA ARG A 49 -8.99 -27.31 18.56
C ARG A 49 -8.89 -25.78 18.57
N ILE A 50 -8.58 -25.17 17.42
CA ILE A 50 -8.49 -23.71 17.29
C ILE A 50 -9.90 -23.13 17.30
N LYS A 51 -10.18 -22.28 18.27
CA LYS A 51 -11.47 -21.63 18.49
C LYS A 51 -11.46 -20.14 18.21
N THR A 52 -10.28 -19.53 18.20
CA THR A 52 -10.12 -18.07 18.00
C THR A 52 -9.03 -17.80 16.99
N PHE A 53 -9.30 -16.89 16.07
CA PHE A 53 -8.30 -16.31 15.17
C PHE A 53 -7.90 -14.92 15.67
N LYS A 54 -6.63 -14.75 16.01
CA LYS A 54 -6.03 -13.48 16.39
C LYS A 54 -5.22 -12.96 15.21
N LEU A 55 -5.71 -11.94 14.54
CA LEU A 55 -5.23 -11.46 13.26
C LEU A 55 -4.59 -10.08 13.39
N SER A 56 -3.28 -10.00 13.27
CA SER A 56 -2.52 -8.75 13.37
C SER A 56 -2.15 -8.27 11.97
N SER A 57 -2.74 -7.15 11.55
CA SER A 57 -2.38 -6.49 10.29
C SER A 57 -1.10 -5.69 10.47
N MET A 58 -0.14 -5.89 9.59
CA MET A 58 1.16 -5.21 9.61
C MET A 58 1.35 -4.29 8.42
N ASN A 59 2.05 -3.20 8.68
CA ASN A 59 2.61 -2.33 7.64
C ASN A 59 4.07 -2.05 8.00
N ALA A 60 4.98 -2.36 7.07
CA ALA A 60 6.40 -2.47 7.36
C ALA A 60 6.62 -3.45 8.55
N ASP A 61 7.41 -3.09 9.54
CA ASP A 61 7.67 -3.93 10.71
C ASP A 61 6.73 -3.61 11.91
N THR A 62 5.57 -3.04 11.63
CA THR A 62 4.68 -2.46 12.64
C THR A 62 3.29 -3.07 12.59
N ILE A 63 2.79 -3.56 13.74
CA ILE A 63 1.40 -3.99 13.90
C ILE A 63 0.52 -2.74 13.97
N MET A 64 -0.38 -2.61 13.00
CA MET A 64 -1.32 -1.50 12.91
C MET A 64 -2.52 -1.69 13.84
N HIS A 65 -3.07 -2.90 13.85
CA HIS A 65 -4.16 -3.33 14.70
C HIS A 65 -4.22 -4.85 14.75
N THR A 66 -4.88 -5.37 15.76
CA THR A 66 -5.20 -6.80 15.93
C THR A 66 -6.69 -6.96 16.03
N ILE A 67 -7.21 -7.99 15.37
CA ILE A 67 -8.62 -8.39 15.41
C ILE A 67 -8.69 -9.81 15.97
N GLU A 68 -9.43 -10.01 17.03
CA GLU A 68 -9.76 -11.34 17.53
C GLU A 68 -11.15 -11.74 17.06
N ILE A 69 -11.25 -12.89 16.41
CA ILE A 69 -12.47 -13.40 15.79
C ILE A 69 -12.76 -14.80 16.33
N PRO A 70 -13.86 -15.02 17.05
CA PRO A 70 -14.30 -16.36 17.43
C PRO A 70 -14.64 -17.19 16.17
N ARG A 71 -13.96 -18.33 15.98
CA ARG A 71 -14.09 -19.17 14.79
C ARG A 71 -15.53 -19.62 14.54
N ASN A 72 -16.22 -20.06 15.58
CA ASN A 72 -17.61 -20.53 15.46
C ASN A 72 -18.54 -19.42 14.94
N GLN A 73 -18.38 -18.19 15.43
CA GLN A 73 -19.17 -17.05 14.97
C GLN A 73 -18.85 -16.67 13.52
N PHE A 74 -17.58 -16.77 13.15
CA PHE A 74 -17.15 -16.53 11.77
C PHE A 74 -17.79 -17.55 10.81
N VAL A 75 -17.70 -18.84 11.11
CA VAL A 75 -18.25 -19.92 10.28
C VAL A 75 -19.78 -19.78 10.17
N SER A 76 -20.48 -19.65 11.29
CA SER A 76 -21.95 -19.48 11.28
C SER A 76 -22.37 -18.25 10.46
N SER A 77 -21.64 -17.14 10.57
CA SER A 77 -21.99 -15.93 9.81
C SER A 77 -21.78 -16.09 8.30
N MET A 78 -20.82 -16.90 7.89
CA MET A 78 -20.62 -17.20 6.46
C MET A 78 -21.74 -18.07 5.92
N GLU A 79 -22.24 -19.04 6.69
CA GLU A 79 -23.37 -19.90 6.34
C GLU A 79 -24.69 -19.12 6.30
N ASP A 80 -24.98 -18.34 7.35
CA ASP A 80 -26.24 -17.61 7.53
C ASP A 80 -26.25 -16.24 6.83
N LYS A 81 -25.10 -15.78 6.31
CA LYS A 81 -24.87 -14.44 5.76
C LYS A 81 -25.16 -13.30 6.76
N ASP A 82 -25.04 -13.61 8.05
CA ASP A 82 -25.19 -12.64 9.14
C ASP A 82 -23.83 -12.08 9.58
N PHE A 83 -23.35 -11.09 8.86
CA PHE A 83 -22.06 -10.46 9.15
C PHE A 83 -22.07 -9.56 10.39
N GLU A 84 -23.22 -9.18 10.88
CA GLU A 84 -23.35 -8.36 12.11
C GLU A 84 -22.97 -9.18 13.34
N SER A 85 -23.30 -10.47 13.40
CA SER A 85 -22.96 -11.34 14.53
C SER A 85 -21.44 -11.46 14.71
N VAL A 86 -20.67 -11.60 13.63
CA VAL A 86 -19.20 -11.59 13.68
C VAL A 86 -18.68 -10.25 14.15
N ARG A 87 -19.22 -9.15 13.64
CA ARG A 87 -18.81 -7.81 14.03
C ARG A 87 -18.94 -7.56 15.52
N TYR A 88 -20.06 -7.97 16.11
CA TYR A 88 -20.32 -7.80 17.54
C TYR A 88 -19.51 -8.74 18.42
N SER A 89 -19.16 -9.93 17.93
CA SER A 89 -18.36 -10.91 18.66
C SER A 89 -16.85 -10.74 18.48
N SER A 90 -16.42 -9.91 17.52
CA SER A 90 -15.00 -9.64 17.25
C SER A 90 -14.50 -8.44 18.07
N GLU A 91 -13.28 -8.55 18.57
CA GLU A 91 -12.61 -7.47 19.27
C GLU A 91 -11.50 -6.87 18.40
N VAL A 92 -11.45 -5.54 18.32
CA VAL A 92 -10.44 -4.80 17.56
C VAL A 92 -9.64 -3.92 18.50
N TYR A 93 -8.34 -4.13 18.57
CA TYR A 93 -7.46 -3.38 19.47
C TYR A 93 -6.05 -3.19 18.88
N LYS A 94 -5.26 -2.34 19.54
CA LYS A 94 -3.83 -2.21 19.25
C LYS A 94 -3.05 -3.22 20.09
N SER A 95 -2.35 -4.13 19.42
CA SER A 95 -1.46 -5.06 20.11
C SER A 95 -0.16 -4.38 20.49
N SER A 96 0.36 -4.74 21.69
CA SER A 96 1.70 -4.40 22.15
C SER A 96 2.71 -5.53 21.94
N GLU A 97 2.27 -6.63 21.35
CA GLU A 97 3.14 -7.79 21.13
C GLU A 97 4.24 -7.46 20.12
N LYS A 98 5.43 -7.94 20.42
CA LYS A 98 6.56 -7.84 19.53
C LYS A 98 6.55 -9.00 18.54
N PHE A 99 7.04 -8.74 17.34
CA PHE A 99 7.12 -9.72 16.26
C PHE A 99 7.98 -10.94 16.63
N ASP A 100 9.01 -10.71 17.44
CA ASP A 100 9.97 -11.74 17.86
C ASP A 100 9.39 -12.77 18.87
N GLU A 101 8.19 -12.50 19.41
CA GLU A 101 7.49 -13.39 20.37
C GLU A 101 6.68 -14.50 19.67
N LEU A 102 6.70 -14.54 18.33
CA LEU A 102 5.90 -15.46 17.53
C LEU A 102 6.72 -16.70 17.11
N ASP A 103 6.07 -17.87 17.06
CA ASP A 103 6.73 -19.17 16.83
C ASP A 103 7.29 -19.32 15.41
N PHE A 104 6.66 -18.68 14.45
CA PHE A 104 7.05 -18.75 13.04
C PHE A 104 7.20 -17.36 12.45
N ILE A 105 8.40 -17.03 12.01
CA ILE A 105 8.72 -15.81 11.28
C ILE A 105 9.23 -16.21 9.89
N PRO A 106 8.48 -15.94 8.82
CA PRO A 106 8.95 -16.26 7.48
C PRO A 106 10.22 -15.48 7.18
N ARG A 107 11.20 -16.16 6.60
CA ARG A 107 12.38 -15.50 6.08
C ARG A 107 11.96 -14.65 4.89
N ALA A 108 11.88 -13.35 5.08
CA ALA A 108 11.73 -12.43 3.97
C ALA A 108 13.02 -12.44 3.14
N ASN A 109 12.89 -12.76 1.86
CA ASN A 109 13.99 -12.64 0.92
C ASN A 109 14.09 -11.20 0.45
N PHE A 110 14.86 -10.39 1.14
CA PHE A 110 15.20 -9.05 0.68
C PHE A 110 16.44 -9.09 -0.23
N PRO A 111 16.53 -8.21 -1.24
CA PRO A 111 15.52 -7.21 -1.62
C PRO A 111 14.31 -7.82 -2.35
N GLU A 112 13.11 -7.35 -2.01
CA GLU A 112 11.88 -7.71 -2.73
C GLU A 112 11.54 -6.61 -3.74
N HIS A 113 11.30 -6.99 -4.99
CA HIS A 113 10.98 -6.05 -6.06
C HIS A 113 9.61 -6.35 -6.66
N THR A 114 8.74 -5.36 -6.65
CA THR A 114 7.45 -5.41 -7.33
C THR A 114 7.37 -4.31 -8.38
N TYR A 115 6.79 -4.62 -9.54
CA TYR A 115 6.63 -3.63 -10.60
C TYR A 115 5.31 -3.85 -11.33
N ALA A 116 4.80 -2.78 -11.93
CA ALA A 116 3.62 -2.81 -12.77
C ALA A 116 3.73 -1.77 -13.87
N PHE A 117 3.19 -2.10 -15.05
CA PHE A 117 3.05 -1.17 -16.17
C PHE A 117 1.58 -0.97 -16.45
N THR A 118 1.15 0.28 -16.60
CA THR A 118 -0.24 0.64 -16.86
C THR A 118 -0.31 1.74 -17.91
N PRO A 119 -1.20 1.65 -18.91
CA PRO A 119 -1.51 2.79 -19.77
C PRO A 119 -2.17 3.88 -18.93
N ALA A 120 -1.80 5.13 -19.20
CA ALA A 120 -2.31 6.27 -18.49
C ALA A 120 -2.54 7.44 -19.43
N LEU A 121 -3.44 8.34 -19.02
CA LEU A 121 -3.74 9.56 -19.75
C LEU A 121 -3.47 10.75 -18.83
N ARG A 122 -2.85 11.78 -19.40
CA ARG A 122 -2.72 13.10 -18.77
C ARG A 122 -3.47 14.09 -19.64
N SER A 123 -4.32 14.91 -19.06
CA SER A 123 -5.09 15.89 -19.81
C SER A 123 -5.14 17.23 -19.10
N HIS A 124 -5.13 18.28 -19.89
CA HIS A 124 -5.34 19.66 -19.47
C HIS A 124 -6.45 20.28 -20.33
N VAL A 125 -7.43 20.87 -19.68
CA VAL A 125 -8.60 21.45 -20.34
C VAL A 125 -8.65 22.94 -20.04
N GLY A 126 -8.78 23.71 -21.10
CA GLY A 126 -8.81 25.16 -21.05
C GLY A 126 -7.42 25.78 -21.01
N GLY A 127 -7.26 26.85 -21.78
CA GLY A 127 -6.06 27.62 -21.87
C GLY A 127 -6.14 28.58 -23.05
N PRO A 128 -5.30 29.63 -23.08
CA PRO A 128 -5.30 30.61 -24.18
C PRO A 128 -4.89 30.01 -25.52
N ASP A 129 -4.11 28.93 -25.51
CA ASP A 129 -3.59 28.29 -26.73
C ASP A 129 -4.55 27.23 -27.32
N GLY A 130 -5.51 26.73 -26.54
CA GLY A 130 -6.45 25.71 -26.99
C GLY A 130 -7.36 25.17 -25.89
N PHE A 131 -8.40 24.46 -26.32
CA PHE A 131 -9.38 23.90 -25.39
C PHE A 131 -8.90 22.63 -24.70
N TYR A 132 -8.17 21.76 -25.40
CA TYR A 132 -7.76 20.46 -24.89
C TYR A 132 -6.32 20.13 -25.27
N PHE A 133 -5.55 19.74 -24.27
CA PHE A 133 -4.21 19.19 -24.41
C PHE A 133 -4.14 17.85 -23.70
N GLY A 134 -3.52 16.86 -24.30
CA GLY A 134 -3.49 15.51 -23.76
C GLY A 134 -2.24 14.73 -24.13
N GLU A 135 -1.97 13.75 -23.31
CA GLU A 135 -0.92 12.77 -23.49
C GLU A 135 -1.44 11.38 -23.16
N ALA A 136 -1.15 10.42 -24.02
CA ALA A 136 -1.23 9.01 -23.68
C ALA A 136 0.18 8.48 -23.45
N TYR A 137 0.40 7.84 -22.31
CA TYR A 137 1.71 7.36 -21.92
C TYR A 137 1.64 6.02 -21.18
N LEU A 138 2.75 5.29 -21.18
CA LEU A 138 2.92 4.10 -20.39
C LEU A 138 3.54 4.47 -19.05
N ARG A 139 2.85 4.19 -17.95
CA ARG A 139 3.36 4.38 -16.59
C ARG A 139 3.96 3.09 -16.07
N GLY A 140 5.22 3.13 -15.66
CA GLY A 140 5.89 2.08 -14.92
C GLY A 140 5.99 2.46 -13.44
N ASN A 141 5.47 1.64 -12.56
CA ASN A 141 5.64 1.78 -11.11
C ASN A 141 6.51 0.64 -10.60
N SER A 142 7.42 0.94 -9.70
CA SER A 142 8.32 -0.01 -9.08
C SER A 142 8.43 0.30 -7.60
N MET A 143 8.38 -0.75 -6.77
CA MET A 143 8.72 -0.69 -5.35
C MET A 143 9.79 -1.74 -5.07
N LEU A 144 10.92 -1.30 -4.57
CA LEU A 144 12.03 -2.12 -4.14
C LEU A 144 12.12 -2.03 -2.61
N MET A 145 11.76 -3.09 -1.92
CA MET A 145 11.94 -3.22 -0.47
C MET A 145 13.36 -3.74 -0.22
N LEU A 146 14.25 -2.87 0.25
CA LEU A 146 15.64 -3.22 0.56
C LEU A 146 15.73 -4.04 1.85
N ASN A 147 14.90 -3.70 2.81
CA ASN A 147 14.64 -4.45 4.04
C ASN A 147 13.23 -4.08 4.55
N ARG A 148 12.86 -4.52 5.76
CA ARG A 148 11.52 -4.28 6.33
C ARG A 148 11.21 -2.81 6.56
N ASP A 149 12.24 -2.01 6.84
CA ASP A 149 12.10 -0.60 7.22
C ASP A 149 12.36 0.36 6.04
N LEU A 150 13.09 -0.10 5.01
CA LEU A 150 13.61 0.75 3.94
C LEU A 150 13.09 0.31 2.57
N SER A 151 12.43 1.22 1.88
CA SER A 151 11.90 0.97 0.54
C SER A 151 12.18 2.11 -0.41
N LEU A 152 12.40 1.77 -1.68
CA LEU A 152 12.53 2.72 -2.79
C LEU A 152 11.31 2.58 -3.70
N THR A 153 10.55 3.66 -3.82
CA THR A 153 9.41 3.75 -4.74
C THR A 153 9.81 4.59 -5.95
N THR A 154 9.60 4.05 -7.14
CA THR A 154 9.90 4.75 -8.40
C THR A 154 8.67 4.71 -9.30
N SER A 155 8.35 5.84 -9.93
CA SER A 155 7.35 5.94 -10.99
C SER A 155 7.96 6.63 -12.19
N ILE A 156 7.88 5.99 -13.34
CA ILE A 156 8.39 6.49 -14.62
C ILE A 156 7.25 6.59 -15.63
N GLY A 157 7.34 7.52 -16.55
CA GLY A 157 6.42 7.69 -17.67
C GLY A 157 7.17 7.62 -19.00
N LEU A 158 6.60 6.92 -19.96
CA LEU A 158 7.04 6.94 -21.34
C LEU A 158 5.90 7.48 -22.22
N SER A 159 6.07 8.69 -22.74
CA SER A 159 5.09 9.31 -23.65
C SER A 159 5.00 8.54 -24.95
N LEU A 160 3.78 8.24 -25.38
CA LEU A 160 3.48 7.57 -26.63
C LEU A 160 2.97 8.55 -27.68
N VAL A 161 2.09 9.44 -27.25
CA VAL A 161 1.54 10.52 -28.09
C VAL A 161 1.09 11.67 -27.20
N ASP A 162 1.40 12.89 -27.60
CA ASP A 162 0.97 14.12 -26.94
C ASP A 162 0.74 15.25 -27.94
N ASN A 163 0.03 16.29 -27.51
CA ASN A 163 -0.12 17.55 -28.25
C ASN A 163 0.30 18.76 -27.40
N PHE A 164 1.18 18.59 -26.41
CA PHE A 164 1.68 19.66 -25.56
C PHE A 164 2.61 20.65 -26.28
N ASP A 165 3.00 20.38 -27.51
CA ASP A 165 3.69 21.32 -28.40
C ASP A 165 2.89 22.59 -28.65
N GLU A 166 1.58 22.43 -28.66
CA GLU A 166 0.65 23.53 -28.94
C GLU A 166 0.51 24.48 -27.77
N LEU A 167 0.94 24.09 -26.55
CA LEU A 167 1.04 24.98 -25.39
C LEU A 167 2.23 25.95 -25.55
N LYS A 168 1.98 27.23 -25.79
CA LYS A 168 3.02 28.21 -26.10
C LYS A 168 3.13 29.30 -25.04
N LEU A 169 2.02 29.73 -24.45
CA LEU A 169 1.98 30.82 -23.52
C LEU A 169 2.46 30.41 -22.12
N PRO A 170 3.51 31.02 -21.57
CA PRO A 170 3.90 30.80 -20.20
C PRO A 170 2.85 31.36 -19.24
N SER A 171 2.84 30.86 -18.00
CA SER A 171 2.03 31.47 -16.94
C SER A 171 2.51 32.89 -16.65
N ASP A 172 1.59 33.83 -16.57
CA ASP A 172 1.83 35.23 -16.15
C ASP A 172 1.53 35.46 -14.65
N SER A 173 1.38 34.39 -13.90
CA SER A 173 1.08 34.44 -12.49
C SER A 173 2.19 35.08 -11.67
N ILE A 174 1.84 36.08 -10.84
CA ILE A 174 2.73 36.67 -9.85
C ILE A 174 2.76 35.96 -8.51
N LEU A 175 1.95 34.89 -8.37
CA LEU A 175 1.90 34.07 -7.16
C LEU A 175 3.10 33.13 -7.08
N PRO A 176 3.49 32.68 -5.87
CA PRO A 176 4.54 31.68 -5.74
C PRO A 176 4.28 30.46 -6.62
N HIS A 177 5.31 30.06 -7.38
CA HIS A 177 5.22 29.01 -8.40
C HIS A 177 5.09 27.62 -7.79
N VAL A 178 3.90 27.31 -7.27
CA VAL A 178 3.51 25.95 -6.93
C VAL A 178 2.46 25.51 -7.94
N ARG A 179 2.90 24.76 -8.97
CA ARG A 179 2.05 24.28 -10.08
C ARG A 179 1.48 25.37 -11.00
N THR A 180 2.00 26.59 -10.92
CA THR A 180 1.61 27.67 -11.87
C THR A 180 2.35 27.57 -13.19
N ASP A 181 3.52 26.92 -13.22
CA ASP A 181 4.30 26.67 -14.43
C ASP A 181 3.80 25.41 -15.15
N ILE A 182 2.47 25.32 -15.35
CA ILE A 182 1.82 24.15 -15.92
C ILE A 182 2.37 23.78 -17.30
N VAL A 183 2.78 24.77 -18.09
CA VAL A 183 3.34 24.59 -19.44
C VAL A 183 4.69 23.88 -19.35
N ASP A 184 5.58 24.35 -18.47
CA ASP A 184 6.90 23.75 -18.29
C ASP A 184 6.79 22.35 -17.67
N TYR A 185 5.85 22.18 -16.74
CA TYR A 185 5.54 20.91 -16.12
C TYR A 185 5.06 19.88 -17.14
N LEU A 186 4.13 20.25 -18.04
CA LEU A 186 3.60 19.37 -19.07
C LEU A 186 4.63 19.08 -20.17
N LYS A 187 5.42 20.08 -20.57
CA LYS A 187 6.48 19.90 -21.57
C LYS A 187 7.67 19.14 -21.05
N GLY A 188 8.05 19.33 -19.79
CA GLY A 188 9.12 18.57 -19.13
C GLY A 188 8.84 17.08 -19.05
N GLY A 189 7.58 16.70 -19.10
CA GLY A 189 7.10 15.31 -19.11
C GLY A 189 7.18 14.60 -20.45
N ARG A 190 7.62 15.22 -21.51
CA ARG A 190 7.65 14.62 -22.85
C ARG A 190 8.78 13.60 -22.99
N GLY A 191 8.45 12.48 -23.66
CA GLY A 191 9.38 11.38 -23.88
C GLY A 191 9.49 10.49 -22.65
N PHE A 192 10.52 10.66 -21.84
CA PHE A 192 10.74 9.90 -20.61
C PHE A 192 10.69 10.81 -19.39
N THR A 193 9.86 10.47 -18.43
CA THR A 193 9.74 11.21 -17.17
C THR A 193 9.97 10.33 -15.96
N ILE A 194 10.54 10.91 -14.91
CA ILE A 194 10.57 10.33 -13.57
C ILE A 194 9.53 11.07 -12.75
N GLY A 195 8.35 10.47 -12.59
CA GLY A 195 7.27 11.07 -11.82
C GLY A 195 7.49 10.99 -10.31
N ARG A 196 8.25 9.98 -9.84
CA ARG A 196 8.63 9.79 -8.43
C ARG A 196 9.89 8.94 -8.35
N MET A 197 10.76 9.27 -7.42
CA MET A 197 11.87 8.43 -6.97
C MET A 197 12.12 8.74 -5.50
N GLN A 198 11.53 7.96 -4.61
CA GLN A 198 11.43 8.26 -3.19
C GLN A 198 11.96 7.09 -2.37
N LEU A 199 12.92 7.37 -1.51
CA LEU A 199 13.38 6.45 -0.48
C LEU A 199 12.62 6.74 0.81
N ASP A 200 11.99 5.72 1.37
CA ASP A 200 11.22 5.77 2.61
C ASP A 200 11.85 4.89 3.66
N TYR A 201 12.13 5.46 4.82
CA TYR A 201 12.50 4.74 6.03
C TYR A 201 11.39 4.87 7.06
N ILE A 202 10.81 3.73 7.47
CA ILE A 202 9.69 3.67 8.40
C ILE A 202 10.13 2.89 9.63
N LYS A 203 9.91 3.46 10.81
CA LYS A 203 10.25 2.83 12.10
C LYS A 203 9.20 3.10 13.16
N ASN A 204 9.03 2.15 14.06
CA ASN A 204 8.27 2.31 15.29
C ASN A 204 9.25 2.36 16.48
N PRO A 205 9.77 3.55 16.85
CA PRO A 205 10.76 3.67 17.93
C PRO A 205 10.16 3.43 19.32
N LEU A 206 8.87 3.69 19.51
CA LEU A 206 8.14 3.52 20.75
C LEU A 206 6.72 3.05 20.47
N GLN A 207 6.11 2.37 21.44
CA GLN A 207 4.72 1.95 21.34
C GLN A 207 3.81 3.13 20.93
N ASN A 208 3.02 2.95 19.88
CA ASN A 208 2.13 3.96 19.29
C ASN A 208 2.81 5.19 18.63
N ILE A 209 4.13 5.20 18.48
CA ILE A 209 4.84 6.26 17.76
C ILE A 209 5.40 5.68 16.47
N TYR A 210 4.89 6.18 15.35
CA TYR A 210 5.33 5.81 14.02
C TYR A 210 6.10 6.97 13.42
N THR A 211 7.31 6.69 12.95
CA THR A 211 8.14 7.68 12.27
C THR A 211 8.36 7.25 10.83
N LYS A 212 8.26 8.19 9.94
CA LYS A 212 8.60 8.02 8.52
C LYS A 212 9.56 9.13 8.14
N LEU A 213 10.70 8.77 7.58
CA LEU A 213 11.65 9.67 6.94
C LEU A 213 11.65 9.37 5.44
N SER A 214 11.42 10.39 4.65
CA SER A 214 11.37 10.28 3.19
C SER A 214 12.40 11.21 2.56
N ALA A 215 13.07 10.74 1.50
CA ALA A 215 13.99 11.57 0.73
C ALA A 215 13.91 11.21 -0.75
N GLY A 216 14.00 12.21 -1.62
CA GLY A 216 14.05 12.01 -3.07
C GLY A 216 13.14 12.94 -3.85
N LEU A 217 12.72 12.48 -5.02
CA LEU A 217 11.79 13.16 -5.91
C LEU A 217 10.37 12.69 -5.58
N PHE A 218 9.56 13.56 -4.99
CA PHE A 218 8.19 13.24 -4.57
C PHE A 218 7.16 13.38 -5.70
N GLU A 219 7.38 14.37 -6.55
CA GLU A 219 6.63 14.65 -7.78
C GLU A 219 7.59 15.10 -8.87
N GLU A 220 7.15 15.11 -10.13
CA GLU A 220 7.91 15.72 -11.21
C GLU A 220 8.35 17.14 -10.81
N MET A 221 9.64 17.45 -10.94
CA MET A 221 10.29 18.72 -10.58
C MET A 221 10.40 19.05 -9.08
N PHE A 222 9.82 18.24 -8.17
CA PHE A 222 9.84 18.54 -6.73
C PHE A 222 10.48 17.41 -5.93
N GLY A 223 11.64 17.70 -5.37
CA GLY A 223 12.38 16.82 -4.48
C GLY A 223 12.62 17.43 -3.11
N GLY A 224 12.95 16.59 -2.14
CA GLY A 224 13.20 17.05 -0.78
C GLY A 224 13.48 15.94 0.21
N ILE A 225 13.41 16.34 1.48
CA ILE A 225 13.48 15.45 2.66
C ILE A 225 12.30 15.81 3.54
N GLY A 226 11.58 14.80 4.04
CA GLY A 226 10.42 14.97 4.91
C GLY A 226 10.25 13.83 5.91
#